data_b9d18a1b03cfadfa9e199085f9b5c5dd
#
_entry.id   b9d18a1b03cfadfa9e199085f9b5c5dd
#
_cell.length_a   1.000
_cell.length_b   1.000
_cell.length_c   1.000
_cell.angle_alpha   90.00
_cell.angle_beta   90.00
_cell.angle_gamma   90.00
#
_symmetry.space_group_name_H-M   'P 1'
#
loop_
_entity.id
_entity.type
_entity.pdbx_description
1 polymer ?
#
loop_
_entity_poly.entity_id
_entity_poly.type
_entity_poly.pdbx_seq_one_letter_code
_entity_poly.pdbx_strand_id
1 'polypeptide(L)'
;MKKIYLIMTALFIYAAQAQEALPVSDSLQTQSAGKKPSIVRLTGSIQSDILFPEEDNAIGTGSYKDKVLTNTYVDLALSVADYLTVGGRFEYLDHPLPGFEKDFAGWGVSYFYATGRYRNAELTVGDFYEQFGNGLTLRTYEERSLGIDNSIRGGRLILHPLKGLRLKALGGKQRRYWDHNDSFLWGGDAELNLDQWLRKLEEQDARLLLGLSYTGKHEKEEDIYIASDKKLNLPLNIAAFDVRLQFQKNGYNLMADYAWKINDPSFDNQYSYDRGSVLLLSGSYSRKGMSFLLQAKRSENMAFRSLRSMTGISSFINYLPAFTMQQTYALPALYPYATQPLGEW
;
A
#
# COMPACT_ATOMS: atom_id res chain seq x y z
N MET A 1 4.39 -15.90 33.74
CA MET A 1 5.32 -14.78 33.47
C MET A 1 6.76 -15.23 33.29
N LYS A 2 7.41 -16.01 34.17
CA LYS A 2 8.82 -16.44 34.00
C LYS A 2 9.13 -17.27 32.73
N LYS A 3 8.18 -18.03 32.19
CA LYS A 3 8.40 -18.84 30.97
C LYS A 3 8.37 -18.03 29.67
N ILE A 4 7.68 -16.89 29.63
CA ILE A 4 7.63 -15.99 28.48
C ILE A 4 8.95 -15.21 28.33
N TYR A 5 9.55 -14.80 29.45
CA TYR A 5 10.87 -14.14 29.43
C TYR A 5 11.99 -15.05 28.90
N LEU A 6 11.91 -16.36 29.16
CA LEU A 6 12.93 -17.30 28.68
C LEU A 6 12.83 -17.54 27.16
N ILE A 7 11.64 -17.51 26.60
CA ILE A 7 11.42 -17.66 25.14
C ILE A 7 11.86 -16.38 24.41
N MET A 8 11.56 -15.21 24.96
CA MET A 8 12.03 -13.94 24.40
C MET A 8 13.55 -13.78 24.45
N THR A 9 14.19 -14.21 25.55
CA THR A 9 15.66 -14.15 25.65
C THR A 9 16.35 -15.15 24.71
N ALA A 10 15.79 -16.31 24.48
CA ALA A 10 16.29 -17.29 23.51
C ALA A 10 16.14 -16.82 22.06
N LEU A 11 15.04 -16.13 21.73
CA LEU A 11 14.83 -15.48 20.43
C LEU A 11 15.78 -14.30 20.20
N PHE A 12 16.09 -13.53 21.24
CA PHE A 12 17.05 -12.43 21.16
C PHE A 12 18.49 -12.89 20.88
N ILE A 13 18.92 -14.01 21.47
CA ILE A 13 20.26 -14.58 21.25
C ILE A 13 20.36 -15.15 19.82
N TYR A 14 19.29 -15.72 19.28
CA TYR A 14 19.26 -16.22 17.90
C TYR A 14 19.18 -15.10 16.85
N ALA A 15 18.46 -14.01 17.15
CA ALA A 15 18.37 -12.84 16.26
C ALA A 15 19.69 -12.04 16.21
N ALA A 16 20.43 -11.96 17.31
CA ALA A 16 21.74 -11.29 17.35
C ALA A 16 22.81 -11.98 16.48
N GLN A 17 22.68 -13.29 16.22
CA GLN A 17 23.56 -14.01 15.30
C GLN A 17 23.11 -13.91 13.81
N ALA A 18 21.90 -13.43 13.54
CA ALA A 18 21.38 -13.24 12.18
C ALA A 18 21.63 -11.83 11.63
N GLN A 19 22.18 -10.92 12.41
CA GLN A 19 22.33 -9.50 12.06
C GLN A 19 23.51 -9.18 11.14
N GLU A 20 24.19 -10.17 10.57
CA GLU A 20 25.29 -9.97 9.60
C GLU A 20 24.86 -10.03 8.13
N ALA A 21 23.61 -9.79 7.76
CA ALA A 21 23.26 -9.61 6.34
C ALA A 21 21.90 -8.96 6.14
N LEU A 22 21.81 -7.65 6.16
CA LEU A 22 20.78 -6.92 5.44
C LEU A 22 21.46 -5.97 4.44
N PRO A 23 21.43 -6.22 3.14
CA PRO A 23 21.78 -5.22 2.15
C PRO A 23 20.56 -4.33 1.88
N VAL A 24 20.71 -3.05 2.20
CA VAL A 24 19.99 -1.96 1.54
C VAL A 24 20.29 -2.03 0.04
N SER A 25 19.22 -1.91 -0.75
CA SER A 25 19.11 -1.77 -2.20
C SER A 25 20.40 -1.66 -3.04
N ASP A 26 20.32 -2.38 -4.15
CA ASP A 26 20.99 -2.20 -5.42
C ASP A 26 22.48 -2.48 -5.58
N SER A 27 22.68 -3.44 -6.47
CA SER A 27 23.87 -3.65 -7.30
C SER A 27 25.19 -3.84 -6.59
N LEU A 28 25.48 -5.10 -6.28
CA LEU A 28 26.77 -5.75 -6.52
C LEU A 28 26.65 -7.21 -6.08
N GLN A 29 26.36 -8.08 -7.03
CA GLN A 29 26.50 -9.51 -6.83
C GLN A 29 27.98 -9.84 -6.63
N THR A 30 28.40 -9.93 -5.38
CA THR A 30 29.63 -10.64 -5.06
C THR A 30 29.27 -12.11 -4.93
N GLN A 31 29.58 -12.89 -5.95
CA GLN A 31 29.49 -14.35 -5.93
C GLN A 31 30.39 -14.87 -4.81
N SER A 32 29.84 -15.25 -3.68
CA SER A 32 30.51 -16.12 -2.73
C SER A 32 30.36 -17.55 -3.19
N ALA A 33 31.44 -18.09 -3.72
CA ALA A 33 31.51 -19.49 -4.14
C ALA A 33 31.27 -20.43 -2.96
N GLY A 34 30.30 -21.35 -3.07
CA GLY A 34 30.39 -22.65 -2.40
C GLY A 34 29.38 -23.05 -1.35
N LYS A 35 28.23 -22.36 -1.12
CA LYS A 35 27.11 -22.97 -0.38
C LYS A 35 25.98 -23.34 -1.32
N LYS A 36 25.63 -24.64 -1.42
CA LYS A 36 24.38 -25.05 -2.05
C LYS A 36 23.24 -24.25 -1.41
N PRO A 37 22.36 -23.60 -2.20
CA PRO A 37 21.24 -22.85 -1.61
C PRO A 37 20.44 -23.79 -0.73
N SER A 38 20.21 -23.40 0.53
CA SER A 38 19.35 -24.16 1.43
C SER A 38 17.96 -24.21 0.84
N ILE A 39 17.39 -25.42 0.71
CA ILE A 39 16.03 -25.61 0.21
C ILE A 39 15.01 -24.89 1.09
N VAL A 40 15.32 -24.71 2.37
CA VAL A 40 14.48 -24.02 3.35
C VAL A 40 15.25 -22.86 3.96
N ARG A 41 14.63 -21.67 3.97
CA ARG A 41 15.18 -20.45 4.56
C ARG A 41 14.16 -19.82 5.48
N LEU A 42 14.53 -19.58 6.73
CA LEU A 42 13.78 -18.77 7.69
C LEU A 42 14.39 -17.37 7.74
N THR A 43 13.54 -16.36 7.62
CA THR A 43 13.89 -14.94 7.77
C THR A 43 12.96 -14.29 8.78
N GLY A 44 13.43 -13.28 9.48
CA GLY A 44 12.61 -12.52 10.42
C GLY A 44 13.21 -11.17 10.74
N SER A 45 12.36 -10.28 11.22
CA SER A 45 12.73 -8.96 11.73
C SER A 45 11.94 -8.63 12.99
N ILE A 46 12.55 -7.83 13.85
CA ILE A 46 11.89 -7.26 15.02
C ILE A 46 12.11 -5.75 14.97
N GLN A 47 11.03 -5.00 15.07
CA GLN A 47 11.05 -3.55 15.25
C GLN A 47 10.30 -3.24 16.54
N SER A 48 10.85 -2.36 17.38
CA SER A 48 10.16 -1.90 18.58
C SER A 48 10.45 -0.42 18.79
N ASP A 49 9.41 0.38 18.78
CA ASP A 49 9.44 1.81 19.06
C ASP A 49 8.88 2.01 20.46
N ILE A 50 9.67 2.62 21.36
CA ILE A 50 9.30 2.81 22.77
C ILE A 50 9.37 4.29 23.10
N LEU A 51 8.32 4.82 23.70
CA LEU A 51 8.25 6.20 24.17
C LEU A 51 7.98 6.23 25.68
N PHE A 52 8.75 7.03 26.39
CA PHE A 52 8.53 7.38 27.79
C PHE A 52 7.99 8.82 27.82
N PRO A 53 6.65 9.01 27.90
CA PRO A 53 6.09 10.35 27.93
C PRO A 53 6.35 11.03 29.28
N GLU A 54 6.78 12.29 29.23
CA GLU A 54 6.92 13.14 30.41
C GLU A 54 5.88 14.27 30.39
N GLU A 55 5.47 14.71 31.58
CA GLU A 55 4.56 15.84 31.72
C GLU A 55 5.33 17.14 31.53
N ASP A 56 4.81 18.04 30.70
CA ASP A 56 5.34 19.39 30.55
C ASP A 56 4.23 20.41 30.74
N ASN A 57 4.24 21.04 31.89
CA ASN A 57 3.26 22.05 32.27
C ASN A 57 3.39 23.34 31.44
N ALA A 58 4.57 23.61 30.85
CA ALA A 58 4.77 24.82 30.04
C ALA A 58 4.01 24.77 28.71
N ILE A 59 3.85 23.56 28.14
CA ILE A 59 3.09 23.35 26.90
C ILE A 59 1.73 22.67 27.13
N GLY A 60 1.39 22.41 28.41
CA GLY A 60 0.08 21.89 28.79
C GLY A 60 -0.18 20.44 28.33
N THR A 61 0.85 19.58 28.30
CA THR A 61 0.70 18.18 27.84
C THR A 61 -0.20 17.34 28.76
N GLY A 62 -0.46 17.78 29.99
CA GLY A 62 -1.22 17.00 30.96
C GLY A 62 -0.48 15.73 31.42
N SER A 63 -1.18 14.96 32.26
CA SER A 63 -0.63 13.70 32.80
C SER A 63 -0.95 12.54 31.87
N TYR A 64 0.08 11.80 31.49
CA TYR A 64 -0.08 10.54 30.75
C TYR A 64 -0.45 9.42 31.72
N LYS A 65 -1.52 8.70 31.41
CA LYS A 65 -1.96 7.53 32.20
C LYS A 65 -0.92 6.42 32.17
N ASP A 66 -0.32 6.22 31.00
CA ASP A 66 0.63 5.15 30.73
C ASP A 66 2.04 5.74 30.65
N LYS A 67 2.95 5.19 31.45
CA LYS A 67 4.34 5.67 31.55
C LYS A 67 5.24 5.13 30.46
N VAL A 68 4.78 4.13 29.71
CA VAL A 68 5.51 3.51 28.60
C VAL A 68 4.52 3.25 27.50
N LEU A 69 4.78 3.81 26.33
CA LEU A 69 4.03 3.54 25.11
C LEU A 69 4.93 2.73 24.18
N THR A 70 4.40 1.72 23.50
CA THR A 70 5.22 0.86 22.66
C THR A 70 4.47 0.32 21.47
N ASN A 71 5.15 0.33 20.31
CA ASN A 71 4.74 -0.36 19.10
C ASN A 71 5.81 -1.39 18.74
N THR A 72 5.48 -2.66 18.82
CA THR A 72 6.41 -3.76 18.52
C THR A 72 5.85 -4.65 17.44
N TYR A 73 6.67 -4.94 16.44
CA TYR A 73 6.36 -5.78 15.29
C TYR A 73 7.39 -6.89 15.17
N VAL A 74 6.93 -8.12 15.02
CA VAL A 74 7.77 -9.30 14.79
C VAL A 74 7.31 -9.96 13.50
N ASP A 75 8.10 -9.84 12.46
CA ASP A 75 7.83 -10.48 11.16
C ASP A 75 8.65 -11.76 11.03
N LEU A 76 8.01 -12.84 10.59
CA LEU A 76 8.66 -14.12 10.30
C LEU A 76 8.21 -14.64 8.93
N ALA A 77 9.14 -15.18 8.16
CA ALA A 77 8.83 -15.82 6.89
C ALA A 77 9.70 -17.07 6.66
N LEU A 78 9.04 -18.14 6.27
CA LEU A 78 9.64 -19.41 5.87
C LEU A 78 9.50 -19.57 4.36
N SER A 79 10.62 -19.65 3.65
CA SER A 79 10.64 -19.92 2.21
C SER A 79 11.16 -21.34 1.93
N VAL A 80 10.47 -22.06 1.06
CA VAL A 80 10.84 -23.39 0.58
C VAL A 80 11.23 -23.27 -0.89
N ALA A 81 12.54 -23.30 -1.15
CA ALA A 81 13.13 -22.96 -2.44
C ALA A 81 12.51 -21.65 -2.98
N ASP A 82 12.18 -21.61 -4.27
CA ASP A 82 11.51 -20.46 -4.92
C ASP A 82 10.00 -20.68 -5.11
N TYR A 83 9.46 -21.80 -4.61
CA TYR A 83 8.08 -22.20 -4.89
C TYR A 83 7.07 -21.72 -3.87
N LEU A 84 7.45 -21.67 -2.60
CA LEU A 84 6.52 -21.37 -1.51
C LEU A 84 7.17 -20.45 -0.48
N THR A 85 6.45 -19.41 -0.11
CA THR A 85 6.79 -18.58 1.04
C THR A 85 5.56 -18.47 1.93
N VAL A 86 5.71 -18.78 3.21
CA VAL A 86 4.68 -18.59 4.24
C VAL A 86 5.22 -17.63 5.26
N GLY A 87 4.47 -16.59 5.58
CA GLY A 87 4.91 -15.58 6.53
C GLY A 87 3.79 -15.06 7.40
N GLY A 88 4.17 -14.37 8.46
CA GLY A 88 3.23 -13.74 9.36
C GLY A 88 3.90 -12.69 10.23
N ARG A 89 3.07 -11.83 10.80
CA ARG A 89 3.46 -10.76 11.71
C ARG A 89 2.69 -10.88 13.01
N PHE A 90 3.43 -10.78 14.09
CA PHE A 90 2.88 -10.53 15.42
C PHE A 90 3.08 -9.06 15.76
N GLU A 91 2.03 -8.40 16.20
CA GLU A 91 2.05 -7.01 16.65
C GLU A 91 1.72 -6.94 18.15
N TYR A 92 2.40 -6.03 18.84
CA TYR A 92 2.11 -5.67 20.22
C TYR A 92 2.03 -4.14 20.31
N LEU A 93 0.79 -3.63 20.39
CA LEU A 93 0.41 -2.23 20.38
C LEU A 93 -0.50 -1.93 21.60
N ASP A 94 -0.20 -2.54 22.75
CA ASP A 94 -1.08 -2.46 23.94
C ASP A 94 -1.30 -1.01 24.40
N HIS A 95 -0.26 -0.20 24.30
CA HIS A 95 -0.28 1.24 24.48
C HIS A 95 0.36 1.91 23.27
N PRO A 96 -0.40 2.14 22.19
CA PRO A 96 0.17 2.65 20.95
C PRO A 96 0.73 4.06 21.09
N LEU A 97 1.76 4.35 20.29
CA LEU A 97 2.41 5.65 20.24
C LEU A 97 1.46 6.76 19.79
N PRO A 98 1.71 8.04 20.15
CA PRO A 98 0.94 9.17 19.67
C PRO A 98 0.87 9.21 18.15
N GLY A 99 -0.30 9.50 17.60
CA GLY A 99 -0.56 9.49 16.16
C GLY A 99 -1.28 8.23 15.68
N PHE A 100 -1.25 7.16 16.45
CA PHE A 100 -2.07 5.98 16.19
C PHE A 100 -3.52 6.20 16.68
N GLU A 101 -4.47 5.66 15.92
CA GLU A 101 -5.85 5.59 16.38
C GLU A 101 -5.95 4.61 17.58
N LYS A 102 -6.78 4.93 18.57
CA LYS A 102 -6.88 4.14 19.82
C LYS A 102 -7.32 2.69 19.58
N ASP A 103 -8.04 2.45 18.51
CA ASP A 103 -8.57 1.13 18.14
C ASP A 103 -7.47 0.17 17.67
N PHE A 104 -6.24 0.66 17.47
CA PHE A 104 -5.06 -0.19 17.28
C PHE A 104 -4.54 -0.80 18.59
N ALA A 105 -5.02 -0.35 19.77
CA ALA A 105 -4.57 -0.93 21.02
C ALA A 105 -4.88 -2.43 21.08
N GLY A 106 -3.85 -3.24 21.35
CA GLY A 106 -3.97 -4.68 21.42
C GLY A 106 -2.69 -5.42 21.02
N TRP A 107 -2.81 -6.73 20.89
CA TRP A 107 -1.72 -7.59 20.43
C TRP A 107 -2.24 -8.87 19.80
N GLY A 108 -1.48 -9.40 18.86
CA GLY A 108 -1.85 -10.66 18.19
C GLY A 108 -1.17 -10.84 16.85
N VAL A 109 -1.60 -11.85 16.12
CA VAL A 109 -1.18 -12.09 14.73
C VAL A 109 -2.10 -11.27 13.81
N SER A 110 -1.57 -10.18 13.30
CA SER A 110 -2.31 -9.20 12.50
C SER A 110 -2.27 -9.48 11.01
N TYR A 111 -1.20 -10.12 10.55
CA TYR A 111 -0.88 -10.33 9.15
C TYR A 111 -0.32 -11.74 8.95
N PHE A 112 -0.84 -12.49 7.99
CA PHE A 112 -0.29 -13.79 7.60
C PHE A 112 -0.60 -14.09 6.13
N TYR A 113 0.33 -14.75 5.45
CA TYR A 113 0.17 -15.06 4.04
C TYR A 113 0.90 -16.36 3.64
N ALA A 114 0.46 -16.92 2.53
CA ALA A 114 1.16 -17.96 1.81
C ALA A 114 1.22 -17.58 0.33
N THR A 115 2.43 -17.54 -0.24
CA THR A 115 2.66 -17.22 -1.65
C THR A 115 3.28 -18.42 -2.35
N GLY A 116 2.57 -18.98 -3.31
CA GLY A 116 3.04 -20.02 -4.21
C GLY A 116 3.48 -19.44 -5.56
N ARG A 117 4.62 -19.91 -6.08
CA ARG A 117 5.14 -19.52 -7.39
C ARG A 117 5.33 -20.76 -8.26
N TYR A 118 4.77 -20.69 -9.45
CA TYR A 118 4.95 -21.75 -10.44
C TYR A 118 5.05 -21.17 -11.85
N ARG A 119 6.19 -21.39 -12.50
CA ARG A 119 6.48 -20.81 -13.84
C ARG A 119 6.22 -19.30 -13.86
N ASN A 120 5.23 -18.88 -14.65
CA ASN A 120 4.88 -17.48 -14.88
C ASN A 120 3.70 -17.01 -14.01
N ALA A 121 3.36 -17.76 -12.96
CA ALA A 121 2.25 -17.47 -12.07
C ALA A 121 2.70 -17.36 -10.61
N GLU A 122 2.18 -16.37 -9.91
CA GLU A 122 2.29 -16.21 -8.47
C GLU A 122 0.89 -16.08 -7.86
N LEU A 123 0.57 -16.94 -6.89
CA LEU A 123 -0.66 -16.89 -6.13
C LEU A 123 -0.34 -16.61 -4.67
N THR A 124 -0.93 -15.56 -4.12
CA THR A 124 -0.88 -15.25 -2.69
C THR A 124 -2.27 -15.43 -2.08
N VAL A 125 -2.33 -16.11 -0.95
CA VAL A 125 -3.55 -16.26 -0.13
C VAL A 125 -3.23 -15.80 1.28
N GLY A 126 -4.16 -15.08 1.92
CA GLY A 126 -3.99 -14.42 3.21
C GLY A 126 -3.90 -12.91 3.05
N ASP A 127 -3.07 -12.28 3.84
CA ASP A 127 -2.90 -10.82 3.81
C ASP A 127 -1.84 -10.42 2.78
N PHE A 128 -2.10 -9.36 2.03
CA PHE A 128 -1.16 -8.80 1.06
C PHE A 128 -1.39 -7.32 0.84
N TYR A 129 -0.34 -6.65 0.37
CA TYR A 129 -0.42 -5.30 -0.17
C TYR A 129 -0.35 -5.36 -1.69
N GLU A 130 -1.06 -4.46 -2.35
CA GLU A 130 -1.04 -4.37 -3.81
C GLU A 130 -1.26 -2.93 -4.28
N GLN A 131 -0.67 -2.62 -5.41
CA GLN A 131 -0.85 -1.35 -6.10
C GLN A 131 -1.05 -1.59 -7.59
N PHE A 132 -2.03 -0.88 -8.18
CA PHE A 132 -2.25 -0.83 -9.61
C PHE A 132 -1.66 0.46 -10.17
N GLY A 133 -0.67 0.35 -11.05
CA GLY A 133 0.02 1.49 -11.62
C GLY A 133 0.50 2.51 -10.59
N ASN A 134 0.07 3.76 -10.71
CA ASN A 134 0.39 4.84 -9.78
C ASN A 134 -0.48 4.85 -8.51
N GLY A 135 -1.40 3.89 -8.39
CA GLY A 135 -2.26 3.75 -7.21
C GLY A 135 -3.56 4.54 -7.27
N LEU A 136 -3.92 5.13 -8.40
CA LEU A 136 -5.09 5.98 -8.53
C LEU A 136 -6.42 5.25 -8.26
N THR A 137 -6.47 3.95 -8.53
CA THR A 137 -7.65 3.11 -8.27
C THR A 137 -7.45 2.14 -7.12
N LEU A 138 -6.22 1.63 -6.94
CA LEU A 138 -5.85 0.75 -5.84
C LEU A 138 -4.41 0.98 -5.40
N ARG A 139 -4.23 1.26 -4.12
CA ARG A 139 -2.96 1.19 -3.40
C ARG A 139 -3.21 0.84 -1.95
N THR A 140 -2.71 -0.30 -1.54
CA THR A 140 -2.68 -0.70 -0.14
C THR A 140 -1.22 -0.83 0.31
N TYR A 141 -0.93 -0.39 1.52
CA TYR A 141 0.44 -0.30 2.02
C TYR A 141 0.46 -0.27 3.55
N GLU A 142 1.64 -0.44 4.10
CA GLU A 142 1.93 -0.21 5.50
C GLU A 142 2.88 0.98 5.64
N GLU A 143 2.60 1.84 6.61
CA GLU A 143 3.48 2.90 7.06
C GLU A 143 3.42 2.98 8.59
N ARG A 144 4.33 2.27 9.24
CA ARG A 144 4.35 2.11 10.71
C ARG A 144 4.52 3.42 11.45
N SER A 145 5.23 4.39 10.87
CA SER A 145 5.43 5.71 11.48
C SER A 145 4.14 6.53 11.56
N LEU A 146 3.18 6.22 10.70
CA LEU A 146 1.88 6.92 10.60
C LEU A 146 0.70 6.08 11.12
N GLY A 147 0.94 4.85 11.57
CA GLY A 147 -0.13 3.94 11.99
C GLY A 147 -1.04 3.51 10.84
N ILE A 148 -0.50 3.43 9.62
CA ILE A 148 -1.26 3.00 8.45
C ILE A 148 -0.94 1.54 8.15
N ASP A 149 -1.97 0.69 8.14
CA ASP A 149 -1.92 -0.64 7.57
C ASP A 149 -3.30 -0.97 6.99
N ASN A 150 -3.39 -0.93 5.68
CA ASN A 150 -4.60 -1.18 4.92
C ASN A 150 -4.47 -2.41 4.01
N SER A 151 -3.77 -3.45 4.48
CA SER A 151 -3.64 -4.74 3.80
C SER A 151 -4.99 -5.34 3.43
N ILE A 152 -4.98 -6.20 2.42
CA ILE A 152 -6.17 -6.94 1.98
C ILE A 152 -5.99 -8.41 2.37
N ARG A 153 -6.97 -8.97 3.08
CA ARG A 153 -7.07 -10.41 3.34
C ARG A 153 -7.93 -11.07 2.29
N GLY A 154 -7.32 -11.95 1.50
CA GLY A 154 -8.01 -12.60 0.40
C GLY A 154 -7.09 -13.41 -0.49
N GLY A 155 -7.23 -13.23 -1.80
CA GLY A 155 -6.40 -13.87 -2.82
C GLY A 155 -5.88 -12.88 -3.84
N ARG A 156 -4.63 -13.05 -4.26
CA ARG A 156 -3.97 -12.27 -5.31
C ARG A 156 -3.28 -13.21 -6.29
N LEU A 157 -3.53 -13.02 -7.58
CA LEU A 157 -2.91 -13.76 -8.67
C LEU A 157 -2.14 -12.78 -9.56
N ILE A 158 -0.88 -13.09 -9.83
CA ILE A 158 -0.04 -12.39 -10.81
C ILE A 158 0.36 -13.38 -11.90
N LEU A 159 0.17 -13.00 -13.15
CA LEU A 159 0.48 -13.82 -14.31
C LEU A 159 1.38 -13.05 -15.28
N HIS A 160 2.35 -13.75 -15.86
CA HIS A 160 3.16 -13.27 -16.98
C HIS A 160 2.94 -14.20 -18.18
N PRO A 161 1.75 -14.16 -18.83
CA PRO A 161 1.38 -15.15 -19.84
C PRO A 161 2.22 -15.04 -21.11
N LEU A 162 2.67 -13.84 -21.43
CA LEU A 162 3.48 -13.53 -22.62
C LEU A 162 4.61 -12.57 -22.25
N LYS A 163 5.65 -12.52 -23.08
CA LYS A 163 6.73 -11.55 -22.93
C LYS A 163 6.14 -10.13 -22.91
N GLY A 164 6.49 -9.32 -21.92
CA GLY A 164 6.02 -7.95 -21.80
C GLY A 164 4.59 -7.77 -21.31
N LEU A 165 3.81 -8.83 -21.11
CA LEU A 165 2.46 -8.75 -20.55
C LEU A 165 2.44 -9.25 -19.10
N ARG A 166 2.00 -8.37 -18.18
CA ARG A 166 1.76 -8.67 -16.79
C ARG A 166 0.27 -8.47 -16.48
N LEU A 167 -0.35 -9.46 -15.89
CA LEU A 167 -1.73 -9.42 -15.45
C LEU A 167 -1.78 -9.64 -13.93
N LYS A 168 -2.60 -8.87 -13.24
CA LYS A 168 -2.89 -9.04 -11.83
C LYS A 168 -4.40 -9.16 -11.63
N ALA A 169 -4.81 -9.99 -10.69
CA ALA A 169 -6.18 -10.07 -10.20
C ALA A 169 -6.16 -10.27 -8.69
N LEU A 170 -7.10 -9.66 -7.99
CA LEU A 170 -7.23 -9.81 -6.55
C LEU A 170 -8.68 -9.73 -6.09
N GLY A 171 -8.93 -10.25 -4.90
CA GLY A 171 -10.19 -10.07 -4.19
C GLY A 171 -10.01 -10.36 -2.71
N GLY A 172 -10.69 -9.57 -1.87
CA GLY A 172 -10.59 -9.72 -0.43
C GLY A 172 -11.23 -8.58 0.35
N LYS A 173 -10.96 -8.56 1.64
CA LYS A 173 -11.44 -7.54 2.58
C LYS A 173 -10.25 -6.75 3.12
N GLN A 174 -10.39 -5.43 3.19
CA GLN A 174 -9.36 -4.57 3.74
C GLN A 174 -9.29 -4.68 5.27
N ARG A 175 -8.07 -4.69 5.80
CA ARG A 175 -7.82 -4.64 7.23
C ARG A 175 -8.40 -3.37 7.85
N ARG A 176 -8.99 -3.54 9.03
CA ARG A 176 -9.42 -2.47 9.92
C ARG A 176 -8.98 -2.81 11.33
N TYR A 177 -7.92 -2.17 11.81
CA TYR A 177 -7.30 -2.43 13.11
C TYR A 177 -6.95 -3.93 13.28
N TRP A 178 -7.65 -4.64 14.14
CA TRP A 178 -7.48 -6.09 14.41
C TRP A 178 -8.44 -6.98 13.62
N ASP A 179 -9.35 -6.40 12.85
CA ASP A 179 -10.36 -7.09 12.05
C ASP A 179 -10.32 -6.61 10.58
N HIS A 180 -11.33 -6.92 9.81
CA HIS A 180 -11.48 -6.57 8.40
C HIS A 180 -12.80 -5.86 8.15
N ASN A 181 -12.80 -4.94 7.22
CA ASN A 181 -14.01 -4.26 6.78
C ASN A 181 -15.05 -5.24 6.25
N ASP A 182 -16.31 -4.89 6.41
CA ASP A 182 -17.42 -5.68 5.84
C ASP A 182 -17.48 -5.60 4.32
N SER A 183 -16.93 -4.55 3.72
CA SER A 183 -16.88 -4.41 2.27
C SER A 183 -15.93 -5.43 1.62
N PHE A 184 -16.31 -5.90 0.46
CA PHE A 184 -15.47 -6.77 -0.37
C PHE A 184 -14.88 -5.97 -1.53
N LEU A 185 -13.57 -6.06 -1.68
CA LEU A 185 -12.79 -5.43 -2.75
C LEU A 185 -12.40 -6.48 -3.78
N TRP A 186 -12.39 -6.10 -5.06
CA TRP A 186 -11.81 -6.91 -6.13
C TRP A 186 -11.23 -6.00 -7.20
N GLY A 187 -10.30 -6.53 -7.97
CA GLY A 187 -9.70 -5.74 -9.02
C GLY A 187 -8.79 -6.54 -9.94
N GLY A 188 -8.43 -5.88 -11.02
CA GLY A 188 -7.47 -6.40 -11.99
C GLY A 188 -6.66 -5.28 -12.59
N ASP A 189 -5.42 -5.63 -12.98
CA ASP A 189 -4.47 -4.73 -13.61
C ASP A 189 -3.78 -5.48 -14.77
N ALA A 190 -3.66 -4.82 -15.90
CA ALA A 190 -2.96 -5.33 -17.07
C ALA A 190 -1.94 -4.31 -17.53
N GLU A 191 -0.68 -4.72 -17.64
CA GLU A 191 0.41 -3.90 -18.15
C GLU A 191 1.07 -4.58 -19.33
N LEU A 192 1.22 -3.84 -20.42
CA LEU A 192 1.83 -4.29 -21.66
C LEU A 192 3.03 -3.41 -22.04
N ASN A 193 4.21 -3.98 -22.05
CA ASN A 193 5.43 -3.37 -22.57
C ASN A 193 5.51 -3.62 -24.07
N LEU A 194 5.09 -2.63 -24.87
CA LEU A 194 5.02 -2.72 -26.33
C LEU A 194 6.38 -2.78 -27.01
N ASP A 195 7.42 -2.26 -26.36
CA ASP A 195 8.80 -2.37 -26.84
C ASP A 195 9.26 -3.82 -26.99
N GLN A 196 8.73 -4.73 -26.16
CA GLN A 196 9.06 -6.15 -26.27
C GLN A 196 8.36 -6.88 -27.43
N TRP A 197 7.42 -6.23 -28.09
CA TRP A 197 6.65 -6.76 -29.23
C TRP A 197 6.94 -6.04 -30.53
N LEU A 198 7.29 -4.75 -30.44
CA LEU A 198 7.55 -3.89 -31.61
C LEU A 198 9.06 -3.69 -31.79
N ARG A 199 9.64 -4.48 -32.68
CA ARG A 199 11.08 -4.45 -32.99
C ARG A 199 11.63 -3.04 -33.25
N LYS A 200 10.85 -2.15 -33.86
CA LYS A 200 11.26 -0.76 -34.10
C LYS A 200 11.48 0.04 -32.80
N LEU A 201 10.74 -0.24 -31.75
CA LEU A 201 10.93 0.40 -30.44
C LEU A 201 12.17 -0.17 -29.75
N GLU A 202 12.36 -1.49 -29.81
CA GLU A 202 13.52 -2.18 -29.26
C GLU A 202 14.82 -1.69 -29.93
N GLU A 203 14.87 -1.62 -31.26
CA GLU A 203 16.03 -1.12 -32.04
C GLU A 203 16.36 0.36 -31.75
N GLN A 204 15.41 1.15 -31.31
CA GLN A 204 15.57 2.56 -30.97
C GLN A 204 15.76 2.83 -29.47
N ASP A 205 15.93 1.77 -28.67
CA ASP A 205 15.96 1.86 -27.18
C ASP A 205 14.82 2.71 -26.59
N ALA A 206 13.64 2.57 -27.22
CA ALA A 206 12.43 3.26 -26.79
C ALA A 206 11.53 2.28 -26.02
N ARG A 207 11.08 2.67 -24.84
CA ARG A 207 10.15 1.90 -24.02
C ARG A 207 8.77 2.52 -24.08
N LEU A 208 7.77 1.69 -24.28
CA LEU A 208 6.37 2.10 -24.30
C LEU A 208 5.53 1.11 -23.50
N LEU A 209 5.00 1.58 -22.38
CA LEU A 209 4.11 0.82 -21.50
C LEU A 209 2.68 1.34 -21.63
N LEU A 210 1.75 0.44 -21.82
CA LEU A 210 0.32 0.65 -21.68
C LEU A 210 -0.19 -0.09 -20.45
N GLY A 211 -1.03 0.56 -19.63
CA GLY A 211 -1.64 -0.02 -18.45
C GLY A 211 -3.14 0.23 -18.42
N LEU A 212 -3.88 -0.76 -17.91
CA LEU A 212 -5.30 -0.70 -17.66
C LEU A 212 -5.59 -1.30 -16.29
N SER A 213 -6.35 -0.60 -15.44
CA SER A 213 -6.78 -1.14 -14.16
C SER A 213 -8.29 -0.99 -13.95
N TYR A 214 -8.78 -1.88 -13.14
CA TYR A 214 -10.16 -1.88 -12.65
C TYR A 214 -10.14 -2.24 -11.16
N THR A 215 -10.85 -1.46 -10.34
CA THR A 215 -11.06 -1.77 -8.92
C THR A 215 -12.53 -1.60 -8.60
N GLY A 216 -13.13 -2.64 -8.03
CA GLY A 216 -14.50 -2.64 -7.57
C GLY A 216 -14.59 -2.82 -6.06
N LYS A 217 -15.65 -2.29 -5.46
CA LYS A 217 -16.03 -2.58 -4.08
C LYS A 217 -17.51 -2.90 -3.99
N HIS A 218 -17.84 -3.79 -3.06
CA HIS A 218 -19.21 -4.08 -2.65
C HIS A 218 -19.36 -3.71 -1.17
N GLU A 219 -20.31 -2.84 -0.88
CA GLU A 219 -20.67 -2.47 0.49
C GLU A 219 -22.07 -2.99 0.82
N LYS A 220 -22.29 -3.29 2.10
CA LYS A 220 -23.64 -3.62 2.59
C LYS A 220 -24.56 -2.39 2.48
N GLU A 221 -25.86 -2.66 2.44
CA GLU A 221 -26.85 -1.61 2.54
C GLU A 221 -26.73 -0.88 3.88
N GLU A 222 -26.71 0.44 3.84
CA GLU A 222 -26.61 1.31 4.99
C GLU A 222 -27.71 2.37 4.91
N ASP A 223 -28.45 2.54 6.01
CA ASP A 223 -29.53 3.49 6.08
C ASP A 223 -29.03 4.86 6.53
N ILE A 224 -28.67 5.72 5.55
CA ILE A 224 -28.26 7.09 5.81
C ILE A 224 -29.40 8.04 5.49
N TYR A 225 -29.82 8.81 6.50
CA TYR A 225 -30.88 9.80 6.41
C TYR A 225 -30.29 11.21 6.37
N ILE A 226 -30.65 12.00 5.35
CA ILE A 226 -30.30 13.42 5.25
C ILE A 226 -31.38 14.35 5.84
N ALA A 227 -32.58 13.81 6.07
CA ALA A 227 -33.69 14.42 6.78
C ALA A 227 -34.55 13.29 7.38
N SER A 228 -35.44 13.63 8.27
CA SER A 228 -36.28 12.66 9.01
C SER A 228 -37.08 11.72 8.11
N ASP A 229 -37.36 12.12 6.88
CA ASP A 229 -38.16 11.40 5.88
C ASP A 229 -37.41 11.05 4.60
N LYS A 230 -36.11 11.36 4.50
CA LYS A 230 -35.31 11.19 3.29
C LYS A 230 -34.10 10.31 3.52
N LYS A 231 -34.23 9.06 3.12
CA LYS A 231 -33.12 8.09 3.06
C LYS A 231 -32.38 8.23 1.71
N LEU A 232 -31.04 8.12 1.76
CA LEU A 232 -30.21 8.07 0.56
C LEU A 232 -30.35 6.71 -0.13
N ASN A 233 -30.45 6.70 -1.45
CA ASN A 233 -30.38 5.49 -2.26
C ASN A 233 -28.92 5.22 -2.67
N LEU A 234 -28.19 4.53 -1.80
CA LEU A 234 -26.75 4.34 -1.96
C LEU A 234 -26.42 3.15 -2.88
N PRO A 235 -25.51 3.30 -3.85
CA PRO A 235 -25.06 2.18 -4.66
C PRO A 235 -24.31 1.17 -3.82
N LEU A 236 -24.59 -0.12 -3.98
CA LEU A 236 -23.89 -1.20 -3.28
C LEU A 236 -22.58 -1.58 -3.96
N ASN A 237 -22.52 -1.46 -5.29
CA ASN A 237 -21.34 -1.78 -6.10
C ASN A 237 -20.81 -0.51 -6.73
N ILE A 238 -19.54 -0.24 -6.50
CA ILE A 238 -18.85 0.94 -7.02
C ILE A 238 -17.58 0.49 -7.72
N ALA A 239 -17.26 1.15 -8.83
CA ALA A 239 -16.11 0.80 -9.66
C ALA A 239 -15.27 2.04 -9.99
N ALA A 240 -13.96 1.84 -10.03
CA ALA A 240 -12.97 2.79 -10.53
C ALA A 240 -12.13 2.13 -11.63
N PHE A 241 -11.74 2.91 -12.61
CA PHE A 241 -10.98 2.51 -13.78
C PHE A 241 -9.78 3.41 -13.96
N ASP A 242 -8.75 2.90 -14.62
CA ASP A 242 -7.51 3.62 -14.87
C ASP A 242 -6.92 3.21 -16.22
N VAL A 243 -6.37 4.19 -16.94
CA VAL A 243 -5.64 4.00 -18.20
C VAL A 243 -4.32 4.75 -18.12
N ARG A 244 -3.21 4.05 -18.34
CA ARG A 244 -1.86 4.56 -18.23
C ARG A 244 -1.08 4.44 -19.53
N LEU A 245 -0.28 5.46 -19.79
CA LEU A 245 0.71 5.49 -20.86
C LEU A 245 2.05 5.98 -20.29
N GLN A 246 3.12 5.23 -20.51
CA GLN A 246 4.47 5.68 -20.22
C GLN A 246 5.35 5.49 -21.44
N PHE A 247 6.12 6.53 -21.77
CA PHE A 247 7.06 6.52 -22.87
C PHE A 247 8.42 7.02 -22.40
N GLN A 248 9.48 6.25 -22.70
CA GLN A 248 10.85 6.61 -22.37
C GLN A 248 11.74 6.44 -23.61
N LYS A 249 12.51 7.48 -23.93
CA LYS A 249 13.52 7.42 -24.99
C LYS A 249 14.52 8.56 -24.87
N ASN A 250 15.83 8.26 -24.98
CA ASN A 250 16.89 9.28 -25.12
C ASN A 250 16.81 10.42 -24.08
N GLY A 251 16.58 10.09 -22.82
CA GLY A 251 16.45 11.07 -21.74
C GLY A 251 15.05 11.71 -21.60
N TYR A 252 14.13 11.47 -22.52
CA TYR A 252 12.72 11.79 -22.34
C TYR A 252 12.02 10.72 -21.53
N ASN A 253 11.20 11.13 -20.58
CA ASN A 253 10.27 10.29 -19.83
C ASN A 253 8.92 11.01 -19.78
N LEU A 254 7.93 10.45 -20.42
CA LEU A 254 6.56 10.98 -20.50
C LEU A 254 5.61 10.00 -19.85
N MET A 255 4.72 10.49 -19.02
CA MET A 255 3.67 9.71 -18.36
C MET A 255 2.34 10.45 -18.47
N ALA A 256 1.31 9.73 -18.83
CA ALA A 256 -0.08 10.16 -18.74
C ALA A 256 -0.88 9.05 -18.03
N ASP A 257 -1.64 9.43 -17.03
CA ASP A 257 -2.44 8.51 -16.23
C ASP A 257 -3.81 9.16 -15.99
N TYR A 258 -4.88 8.49 -16.40
CA TYR A 258 -6.24 8.96 -16.24
C TYR A 258 -7.08 7.91 -15.56
N ALA A 259 -7.61 8.24 -14.39
CA ALA A 259 -8.54 7.37 -13.68
C ALA A 259 -9.88 8.07 -13.46
N TRP A 260 -10.94 7.27 -13.41
CA TRP A 260 -12.28 7.73 -13.09
C TRP A 260 -13.02 6.69 -12.25
N LYS A 261 -13.94 7.16 -11.41
CA LYS A 261 -14.86 6.31 -10.69
C LYS A 261 -16.32 6.68 -10.99
N ILE A 262 -17.19 5.70 -10.91
CA ILE A 262 -18.63 5.94 -10.93
C ILE A 262 -19.04 6.67 -9.64
N ASN A 263 -20.32 7.08 -9.56
CA ASN A 263 -20.86 7.73 -8.37
C ASN A 263 -20.60 6.89 -7.10
N ASP A 264 -19.99 7.53 -6.12
CA ASP A 264 -19.60 6.94 -4.84
C ASP A 264 -19.94 7.91 -3.69
N PRO A 265 -21.24 8.03 -3.34
CA PRO A 265 -21.65 8.86 -2.23
C PRO A 265 -21.01 8.37 -0.93
N SER A 266 -20.21 9.23 -0.30
CA SER A 266 -19.45 8.93 0.90
C SER A 266 -19.37 10.13 1.81
N PHE A 267 -18.91 9.94 3.03
CA PHE A 267 -18.72 11.03 3.99
C PHE A 267 -17.78 12.11 3.44
N ASP A 268 -16.70 11.72 2.73
CA ASP A 268 -15.71 12.66 2.18
C ASP A 268 -16.30 13.65 1.18
N ASN A 269 -17.29 13.23 0.37
CA ASN A 269 -17.91 14.08 -0.64
C ASN A 269 -19.32 14.55 -0.24
N GLN A 270 -19.64 14.49 1.07
CA GLN A 270 -20.95 14.88 1.60
C GLN A 270 -22.11 14.15 0.94
N TYR A 271 -21.86 12.87 0.59
CA TYR A 271 -22.81 12.00 -0.11
C TYR A 271 -23.24 12.50 -1.48
N SER A 272 -22.37 13.22 -2.18
CA SER A 272 -22.61 13.59 -3.59
C SER A 272 -22.64 12.36 -4.49
N TYR A 273 -23.54 12.39 -5.48
CA TYR A 273 -23.64 11.36 -6.54
C TYR A 273 -22.77 11.70 -7.77
N ASP A 274 -21.92 12.70 -7.67
CA ASP A 274 -21.04 13.07 -8.77
C ASP A 274 -19.97 11.99 -9.01
N ARG A 275 -19.56 11.86 -10.26
CA ARG A 275 -18.47 10.97 -10.64
C ARG A 275 -17.13 11.56 -10.21
N GLY A 276 -16.16 10.70 -9.95
CA GLY A 276 -14.80 11.13 -9.68
C GLY A 276 -13.89 10.97 -10.89
N SER A 277 -12.89 11.84 -11.03
CA SER A 277 -11.84 11.68 -12.03
C SER A 277 -10.53 12.29 -11.57
N VAL A 278 -9.42 11.75 -12.09
CA VAL A 278 -8.08 12.29 -11.89
C VAL A 278 -7.26 12.13 -13.16
N LEU A 279 -6.53 13.17 -13.52
CA LEU A 279 -5.55 13.18 -14.60
C LEU A 279 -4.18 13.55 -14.01
N LEU A 280 -3.19 12.71 -14.25
CA LEU A 280 -1.79 13.00 -13.96
C LEU A 280 -1.01 13.01 -15.25
N LEU A 281 -0.26 14.09 -15.46
CA LEU A 281 0.68 14.22 -16.56
C LEU A 281 2.06 14.53 -15.99
N SER A 282 3.08 13.83 -16.46
CA SER A 282 4.46 14.12 -16.12
C SER A 282 5.33 14.00 -17.36
N GLY A 283 6.13 15.00 -17.60
CA GLY A 283 7.12 15.01 -18.67
C GLY A 283 8.47 15.44 -18.13
N SER A 284 9.50 14.65 -18.33
CA SER A 284 10.86 15.04 -18.00
C SER A 284 11.80 14.81 -19.17
N TYR A 285 12.81 15.66 -19.24
CA TYR A 285 13.94 15.50 -20.12
C TYR A 285 15.23 15.69 -19.33
N SER A 286 16.13 14.74 -19.41
CA SER A 286 17.42 14.78 -18.73
C SER A 286 18.56 14.45 -19.67
N ARG A 287 19.62 15.27 -19.61
CA ARG A 287 20.91 14.99 -20.22
C ARG A 287 22.03 15.51 -19.32
N LYS A 288 23.27 15.19 -19.61
CA LYS A 288 24.42 15.67 -18.84
C LYS A 288 24.38 17.21 -18.69
N GLY A 289 24.29 17.69 -17.46
CA GLY A 289 24.29 19.10 -17.09
C GLY A 289 22.93 19.82 -17.20
N MET A 290 21.84 19.14 -17.62
CA MET A 290 20.52 19.78 -17.77
C MET A 290 19.40 18.78 -17.50
N SER A 291 18.40 19.22 -16.72
CA SER A 291 17.16 18.46 -16.51
C SER A 291 15.95 19.41 -16.47
N PHE A 292 14.85 18.98 -17.09
CA PHE A 292 13.55 19.65 -17.00
C PHE A 292 12.51 18.65 -16.52
N LEU A 293 11.62 19.11 -15.65
CA LEU A 293 10.45 18.36 -15.20
C LEU A 293 9.22 19.27 -15.31
N LEU A 294 8.18 18.76 -15.96
CA LEU A 294 6.87 19.40 -16.00
C LEU A 294 5.83 18.38 -15.50
N GLN A 295 5.00 18.80 -14.55
CA GLN A 295 3.93 17.99 -14.02
C GLN A 295 2.62 18.76 -14.05
N ALA A 296 1.52 18.07 -14.33
CA ALA A 296 0.17 18.61 -14.23
C ALA A 296 -0.73 17.57 -13.58
N LYS A 297 -1.61 18.02 -12.70
CA LYS A 297 -2.59 17.18 -12.02
C LYS A 297 -3.93 17.91 -11.96
N ARG A 298 -4.99 17.19 -12.27
CA ARG A 298 -6.36 17.57 -11.96
C ARG A 298 -7.03 16.43 -11.24
N SER A 299 -7.62 16.68 -10.10
CA SER A 299 -8.37 15.67 -9.33
C SER A 299 -9.69 16.24 -8.88
N GLU A 300 -10.76 15.47 -9.02
CA GLU A 300 -12.11 15.86 -8.66
C GLU A 300 -12.86 14.64 -8.14
N ASN A 301 -13.34 14.69 -6.90
CA ASN A 301 -14.15 13.65 -6.24
C ASN A 301 -13.57 12.23 -6.37
N MET A 302 -12.24 12.06 -6.34
CA MET A 302 -11.57 10.77 -6.60
C MET A 302 -11.16 10.03 -5.33
N ALA A 303 -11.45 10.54 -4.15
CA ALA A 303 -11.27 9.79 -2.91
C ALA A 303 -12.07 8.47 -2.99
N PHE A 304 -11.39 7.34 -2.74
CA PHE A 304 -11.99 6.02 -2.85
C PHE A 304 -11.71 5.22 -1.59
N ARG A 305 -12.78 4.89 -0.87
CA ARG A 305 -12.72 4.18 0.41
C ARG A 305 -13.40 2.82 0.33
N SER A 306 -12.96 1.90 1.15
CA SER A 306 -13.63 0.61 1.31
C SER A 306 -14.97 0.73 2.03
N LEU A 307 -15.14 1.72 2.92
CA LEU A 307 -16.40 2.03 3.60
C LEU A 307 -16.73 3.50 3.45
N ARG A 308 -17.95 3.81 3.01
CA ARG A 308 -18.44 5.17 2.71
C ARG A 308 -18.64 6.06 3.93
N SER A 309 -18.98 5.47 5.07
CA SER A 309 -19.26 6.19 6.32
C SER A 309 -18.01 6.46 7.15
N MET A 310 -16.85 5.88 6.76
CA MET A 310 -15.62 6.04 7.53
C MET A 310 -14.91 7.35 7.29
N THR A 311 -14.39 7.88 8.38
CA THR A 311 -13.43 8.97 8.42
C THR A 311 -12.06 8.41 8.79
N GLY A 312 -10.96 9.14 8.55
CA GLY A 312 -9.63 8.68 8.89
C GLY A 312 -8.90 8.03 7.71
N ILE A 313 -7.72 7.46 7.95
CA ILE A 313 -6.81 6.96 6.91
C ILE A 313 -7.06 5.51 6.56
N SER A 314 -7.43 4.71 7.52
CA SER A 314 -7.40 3.25 7.43
C SER A 314 -8.33 2.65 6.38
N SER A 315 -9.29 3.41 5.87
CA SER A 315 -10.28 2.92 4.90
C SER A 315 -9.98 3.30 3.44
N PHE A 316 -8.96 4.11 3.17
CA PHE A 316 -8.58 4.42 1.80
C PHE A 316 -8.05 3.19 1.07
N ILE A 317 -8.49 3.02 -0.17
CA ILE A 317 -8.03 1.96 -1.08
C ILE A 317 -7.29 2.51 -2.30
N ASN A 318 -7.31 3.82 -2.52
CA ASN A 318 -6.53 4.48 -3.55
C ASN A 318 -5.58 5.52 -2.95
N TYR A 319 -4.69 6.02 -3.79
CA TYR A 319 -3.75 7.07 -3.44
C TYR A 319 -3.67 8.11 -4.55
N LEU A 320 -3.82 9.38 -4.18
CA LEU A 320 -3.64 10.50 -5.09
C LEU A 320 -2.29 11.16 -4.77
N PRO A 321 -1.26 10.98 -5.61
CA PRO A 321 0.06 11.54 -5.32
C PRO A 321 -0.02 13.06 -5.18
N ALA A 322 0.69 13.61 -4.18
CA ALA A 322 0.80 15.04 -4.00
C ALA A 322 1.51 15.69 -5.20
N PHE A 323 1.09 16.89 -5.57
CA PHE A 323 1.68 17.62 -6.69
C PHE A 323 3.16 17.96 -6.47
N THR A 324 3.54 18.21 -5.23
CA THR A 324 4.89 18.69 -4.85
C THR A 324 5.70 17.61 -4.14
N MET A 325 5.83 16.44 -4.74
CA MET A 325 6.55 15.30 -4.14
C MET A 325 8.04 15.55 -3.85
N GLN A 326 8.62 16.62 -4.38
CA GLN A 326 10.05 16.89 -4.23
C GLN A 326 10.41 17.79 -3.05
N GLN A 327 9.43 18.29 -2.33
CA GLN A 327 9.73 19.05 -1.12
C GLN A 327 10.00 18.10 0.03
N THR A 328 11.24 17.71 0.17
CA THR A 328 11.76 16.97 1.32
C THR A 328 11.43 17.61 2.66
N TYR A 329 11.08 18.88 2.66
CA TYR A 329 10.69 19.68 3.83
C TYR A 329 9.19 19.92 3.93
N ALA A 330 8.43 19.67 2.86
CA ALA A 330 6.99 19.71 2.99
C ALA A 330 6.63 18.57 3.93
N LEU A 331 5.84 18.86 4.87
CA LEU A 331 5.26 18.05 5.91
C LEU A 331 4.37 16.90 5.36
N PRO A 332 4.79 16.07 4.36
CA PRO A 332 3.93 15.02 3.84
C PRO A 332 3.62 13.99 4.92
N ALA A 333 4.48 13.88 5.92
CA ALA A 333 4.25 13.04 7.09
C ALA A 333 3.19 13.63 8.04
N LEU A 334 3.02 14.96 8.09
CA LEU A 334 2.03 15.61 8.94
C LEU A 334 0.64 15.71 8.27
N TYR A 335 0.60 15.66 6.93
CA TYR A 335 -0.66 15.78 6.18
C TYR A 335 -0.82 14.66 5.14
N PRO A 336 -0.72 13.38 5.53
CA PRO A 336 -0.91 12.28 4.59
C PRO A 336 -2.30 12.29 3.96
N TYR A 337 -3.26 12.94 4.60
CA TYR A 337 -4.64 13.08 4.16
C TYR A 337 -4.87 14.25 3.20
N ALA A 338 -4.04 15.27 3.27
CA ALA A 338 -4.12 16.42 2.36
C ALA A 338 -3.80 16.05 0.91
N THR A 339 -3.36 14.82 0.66
CA THR A 339 -3.10 14.29 -0.68
C THR A 339 -4.35 13.79 -1.40
N GLN A 340 -5.51 13.78 -0.73
CA GLN A 340 -6.78 13.32 -1.32
C GLN A 340 -7.89 14.38 -1.19
N PRO A 341 -7.71 15.57 -1.74
CA PRO A 341 -8.76 16.57 -1.72
C PRO A 341 -9.95 16.13 -2.59
N LEU A 342 -11.13 16.65 -2.29
CA LEU A 342 -12.32 16.45 -3.12
C LEU A 342 -12.13 17.02 -4.52
N GLY A 343 -11.37 18.10 -4.64
CA GLY A 343 -10.96 18.70 -5.92
C GLY A 343 -9.61 19.38 -5.78
N GLU A 344 -8.79 19.27 -6.81
CA GLU A 344 -7.47 19.88 -6.92
C GLU A 344 -7.19 20.26 -8.39
N TRP A 345 -6.66 21.48 -8.62
CA TRP A 345 -6.36 22.04 -9.94
C TRP A 345 -4.88 22.30 -10.14
#